data_09176343da9f7650efd726635fb7aa8e
#
_entry.id   09176343da9f7650efd726635fb7aa8e
#
_cell.length_a   1.000
_cell.length_b   1.000
_cell.length_c   1.000
_cell.angle_alpha   90.00
_cell.angle_beta   90.00
_cell.angle_gamma   90.00
#
_symmetry.space_group_name_H-M   'P 1'
#
loop_
_entity.id
_entity.type
_entity.pdbx_description
1 polymer ?
#
loop_
_entity_poly.entity_id
_entity_poly.type
_entity_poly.pdbx_seq_one_letter_code
_entity_poly.pdbx_strand_id
1 'polypeptide(L)'
;MMNAIVVYSSQTGRIEQIAHAIAAGLPQGTPCVSVDDMPDDFSSYDCVFAGFWIDENQADPKGQEALKKIGNDHVAVFATLYDDPYSDQASKHLRSAVELLKPGSGVIGTYVAWTD
;
A
#
# COMPACT_ATOMS: atom_id res chain seq x y z
N MET A 1 2.57 -12.74 18.49
CA MET A 1 3.07 -11.43 18.07
C MET A 1 2.81 -11.24 16.60
N MET A 2 2.24 -10.12 16.20
CA MET A 2 1.96 -9.83 14.80
C MET A 2 3.24 -9.53 14.04
N ASN A 3 3.45 -10.19 12.92
CA ASN A 3 4.59 -9.96 12.05
C ASN A 3 4.10 -9.17 10.83
N ALA A 4 4.53 -7.91 10.71
CA ALA A 4 4.06 -7.00 9.67
C ALA A 4 5.19 -6.52 8.77
N ILE A 5 4.83 -6.08 7.58
CA ILE A 5 5.74 -5.42 6.65
C ILE A 5 5.04 -4.23 6.01
N VAL A 6 5.77 -3.15 5.79
CA VAL A 6 5.31 -2.00 5.03
C VAL A 6 6.07 -1.97 3.71
N VAL A 7 5.34 -1.98 2.60
CA VAL A 7 5.94 -1.91 1.26
C VAL A 7 5.31 -0.74 0.52
N TYR A 8 6.12 0.01 -0.22
CA TYR A 8 5.63 1.22 -0.88
C TYR A 8 6.27 1.45 -2.24
N SER A 9 5.48 2.07 -3.14
CA SER A 9 5.96 2.60 -4.41
C SER A 9 5.83 4.12 -4.33
N SER A 10 6.91 4.86 -4.53
CA SER A 10 6.92 6.30 -4.35
C SER A 10 7.57 7.01 -5.54
N GLN A 11 6.94 8.09 -6.00
CA GLN A 11 7.49 8.94 -7.05
C GLN A 11 8.13 10.20 -6.47
N THR A 12 7.41 10.86 -5.55
CA THR A 12 7.82 12.17 -5.02
C THR A 12 8.36 12.12 -3.60
N GLY A 13 8.37 10.95 -2.97
CA GLY A 13 8.76 10.80 -1.58
C GLY A 13 7.61 10.93 -0.60
N ARG A 14 6.42 11.35 -1.03
CA ARG A 14 5.27 11.51 -0.14
C ARG A 14 4.81 10.17 0.42
N ILE A 15 4.68 9.15 -0.43
CA ILE A 15 4.31 7.80 0.02
C ILE A 15 5.37 7.23 0.96
N GLU A 16 6.65 7.49 0.67
CA GLU A 16 7.73 7.04 1.54
C GLU A 16 7.60 7.63 2.94
N GLN A 17 7.27 8.92 3.05
CA GLN A 17 7.05 9.57 4.33
C GLN A 17 5.90 8.92 5.10
N ILE A 18 4.80 8.64 4.42
CA ILE A 18 3.64 7.98 5.02
C ILE A 18 4.00 6.56 5.46
N ALA A 19 4.72 5.83 4.62
CA ALA A 19 5.15 4.47 4.93
C ALA A 19 6.02 4.43 6.19
N HIS A 20 6.98 5.33 6.31
CA HIS A 20 7.84 5.40 7.50
C HIS A 20 7.06 5.80 8.74
N ALA A 21 6.05 6.67 8.60
CA ALA A 21 5.20 7.04 9.73
C ALA A 21 4.38 5.84 10.21
N ILE A 22 3.86 5.04 9.29
CA ILE A 22 3.13 3.82 9.63
C ILE A 22 4.05 2.84 10.35
N ALA A 23 5.23 2.61 9.79
CA ALA A 23 6.20 1.68 10.39
C ALA A 23 6.62 2.10 11.79
N ALA A 24 6.72 3.40 12.04
CA ALA A 24 7.07 3.93 13.36
C ALA A 24 6.03 3.59 14.42
N GLY A 25 4.78 3.37 14.03
CA GLY A 25 3.71 2.95 14.93
C GLY A 25 3.57 1.44 15.10
N LEU A 26 4.39 0.65 14.39
CA LEU A 26 4.39 -0.81 14.46
C LEU A 26 5.53 -1.31 15.35
N PRO A 27 5.55 -2.61 15.67
CA PRO A 27 6.63 -3.15 16.52
C PRO A 27 8.01 -2.82 15.97
N GLN A 28 8.96 -2.56 16.87
CA GLN A 28 10.32 -2.25 16.51
C GLN A 28 10.90 -3.35 15.62
N GLY A 29 11.60 -2.95 14.54
CA GLY A 29 12.19 -3.89 13.60
C GLY A 29 11.26 -4.26 12.44
N THR A 30 10.04 -3.71 12.39
CA THR A 30 9.13 -3.94 11.27
C THR A 30 9.78 -3.44 9.97
N PRO A 31 9.91 -4.30 8.95
CA PRO A 31 10.48 -3.88 7.67
C PRO A 31 9.61 -2.81 7.01
N CYS A 32 10.27 -1.78 6.47
CA CYS A 32 9.62 -0.75 5.67
C CYS A 32 10.48 -0.58 4.41
N VAL A 33 10.02 -1.15 3.30
CA VAL A 33 10.84 -1.29 2.10
C VAL A 33 10.13 -0.75 0.86
N SER A 34 10.93 -0.24 -0.08
CA SER A 34 10.46 0.11 -1.40
C SER A 34 10.06 -1.15 -2.17
N VAL A 35 9.14 -1.00 -3.13
CA VAL A 35 8.76 -2.12 -4.01
C VAL A 35 9.97 -2.69 -4.76
N ASP A 36 11.02 -1.90 -4.94
CA ASP A 36 12.24 -2.38 -5.58
C ASP A 36 13.00 -3.40 -4.72
N ASP A 37 12.77 -3.37 -3.41
CA ASP A 37 13.43 -4.25 -2.44
C ASP A 37 12.46 -5.22 -1.76
N MET A 38 11.23 -5.31 -2.23
CA MET A 38 10.21 -6.15 -1.60
C MET A 38 10.50 -7.64 -1.79
N PRO A 39 10.04 -8.50 -0.86
CA PRO A 39 10.16 -9.95 -1.06
C PRO A 39 9.25 -10.43 -2.18
N ASP A 40 9.58 -11.56 -2.78
CA ASP A 40 8.74 -12.19 -3.80
C ASP A 40 7.48 -12.82 -3.21
N ASP A 41 7.51 -13.15 -1.93
CA ASP A 41 6.44 -13.85 -1.24
C ASP A 41 6.17 -13.16 0.10
N PHE A 42 4.93 -12.78 0.32
CA PHE A 42 4.51 -12.10 1.55
C PHE A 42 3.87 -13.05 2.58
N SER A 43 3.82 -14.35 2.30
CA SER A 43 3.07 -15.31 3.12
C SER A 43 3.59 -15.46 4.56
N SER A 44 4.85 -15.08 4.81
CA SER A 44 5.43 -15.15 6.15
C SER A 44 4.97 -14.01 7.06
N TYR A 45 4.22 -13.05 6.55
CA TYR A 45 3.76 -11.89 7.30
C TYR A 45 2.28 -12.04 7.65
N ASP A 46 1.92 -11.63 8.87
CA ASP A 46 0.52 -11.62 9.31
C ASP A 46 -0.25 -10.45 8.71
N CYS A 47 0.45 -9.33 8.51
CA CYS A 47 -0.18 -8.10 8.00
C CYS A 47 0.75 -7.42 7.01
N VAL A 48 0.18 -6.93 5.90
CA VAL A 48 0.94 -6.17 4.90
C VAL A 48 0.30 -4.80 4.74
N PHE A 49 1.14 -3.76 4.86
CA PHE A 49 0.74 -2.37 4.59
C PHE A 49 1.32 -2.01 3.22
N ALA A 50 0.46 -1.84 2.24
CA ALA A 50 0.88 -1.60 0.85
C ALA A 50 0.55 -0.17 0.44
N GLY A 51 1.57 0.58 0.01
CA GLY A 51 1.43 1.98 -0.40
C GLY A 51 1.79 2.19 -1.86
N PHE A 52 1.05 3.09 -2.52
CA PHE A 52 1.28 3.41 -3.92
C PHE A 52 0.77 4.83 -4.20
N TRP A 53 1.04 5.33 -5.41
CA TRP A 53 0.49 6.63 -5.85
C TRP A 53 -0.44 6.39 -7.03
N ILE A 54 -1.42 7.29 -7.19
CA ILE A 54 -2.39 7.18 -8.28
C ILE A 54 -1.83 7.89 -9.50
N ASP A 55 -1.66 7.13 -10.58
CA ASP A 55 -1.14 7.59 -11.86
C ASP A 55 -2.24 7.41 -12.90
N GLU A 56 -2.77 8.52 -13.40
CA GLU A 56 -3.81 8.50 -14.43
C GLU A 56 -4.97 7.54 -14.07
N ASN A 57 -5.56 7.74 -12.89
CA ASN A 57 -6.77 7.03 -12.45
C ASN A 57 -6.52 5.59 -11.99
N GLN A 58 -5.27 5.19 -11.80
CA GLN A 58 -4.96 3.83 -11.33
C GLN A 58 -3.68 3.85 -10.51
N ALA A 59 -3.42 2.74 -9.81
CA ALA A 59 -2.16 2.61 -9.09
C ALA A 59 -0.99 2.66 -10.08
N ASP A 60 0.13 3.22 -9.64
CA ASP A 60 1.34 3.25 -10.48
C ASP A 60 1.79 1.83 -10.84
N PRO A 61 2.53 1.65 -11.95
CA PRO A 61 2.89 0.32 -12.44
C PRO A 61 3.59 -0.57 -11.40
N LYS A 62 4.55 -0.03 -10.66
CA LYS A 62 5.25 -0.80 -9.62
C LYS A 62 4.33 -1.13 -8.44
N GLY A 63 3.43 -0.22 -8.08
CA GLY A 63 2.41 -0.47 -7.07
C GLY A 63 1.47 -1.58 -7.48
N GLN A 64 1.07 -1.62 -8.75
CA GLN A 64 0.23 -2.69 -9.28
C GLN A 64 0.92 -4.04 -9.15
N GLU A 65 2.21 -4.12 -9.49
CA GLU A 65 2.96 -5.36 -9.38
C GLU A 65 3.04 -5.85 -7.94
N ALA A 66 3.25 -4.94 -7.00
CA ALA A 66 3.30 -5.28 -5.59
C ALA A 66 1.94 -5.82 -5.11
N LEU A 67 0.85 -5.13 -5.46
CA LEU A 67 -0.49 -5.55 -5.06
C LEU A 67 -0.82 -6.96 -5.56
N LYS A 68 -0.40 -7.28 -6.77
CA LYS A 68 -0.67 -8.60 -7.35
C LYS A 68 0.05 -9.74 -6.64
N LYS A 69 1.07 -9.44 -5.84
CA LYS A 69 1.82 -10.43 -5.08
C LYS A 69 1.29 -10.63 -3.66
N ILE A 70 0.36 -9.77 -3.21
CA ILE A 70 -0.14 -9.76 -1.85
C ILE A 70 -1.48 -10.49 -1.77
N GLY A 71 -1.57 -11.47 -0.88
CA GLY A 71 -2.79 -12.25 -0.68
C GLY A 71 -3.03 -12.59 0.79
N ASN A 72 -2.49 -11.78 1.69
CA ASN A 72 -2.55 -12.03 3.13
C ASN A 72 -3.96 -11.78 3.69
N ASP A 73 -4.26 -12.40 4.83
CA ASP A 73 -5.55 -12.24 5.51
C ASP A 73 -5.76 -10.83 6.04
N HIS A 74 -4.68 -10.08 6.27
CA HIS A 74 -4.75 -8.72 6.81
C HIS A 74 -3.90 -7.81 5.94
N VAL A 75 -4.56 -6.97 5.15
CA VAL A 75 -3.88 -6.00 4.26
C VAL A 75 -4.47 -4.62 4.50
N ALA A 76 -3.60 -3.65 4.73
CA ALA A 76 -3.99 -2.25 4.76
C ALA A 76 -3.36 -1.57 3.54
N VAL A 77 -4.13 -0.71 2.87
CA VAL A 77 -3.70 -0.05 1.63
C VAL A 77 -3.70 1.45 1.84
N PHE A 78 -2.63 2.11 1.43
CA PHE A 78 -2.57 3.58 1.50
C PHE A 78 -2.07 4.14 0.16
N ALA A 79 -2.62 5.29 -0.23
CA ALA A 79 -2.32 5.87 -1.53
C ALA A 79 -2.25 7.40 -1.46
N THR A 80 -1.56 7.99 -2.43
CA THR A 80 -1.59 9.45 -2.63
C THR A 80 -2.07 9.76 -4.05
N LEU A 81 -2.69 10.92 -4.21
CA LEU A 81 -3.15 11.38 -5.50
C LEU A 81 -3.15 12.93 -5.51
N TYR A 82 -3.20 13.50 -6.72
CA TYR A 82 -3.21 14.96 -6.89
C TYR A 82 -4.60 15.57 -6.75
N ASP A 83 -5.65 14.76 -6.85
CA ASP A 83 -7.02 15.20 -6.69
C ASP A 83 -7.47 15.11 -5.23
N ASP A 84 -8.70 15.57 -4.95
CA ASP A 84 -9.29 15.53 -3.63
C ASP A 84 -9.38 14.09 -3.12
N PRO A 85 -8.69 13.74 -2.02
CA PRO A 85 -8.73 12.37 -1.50
C PRO A 85 -10.10 11.96 -0.95
N TYR A 86 -11.01 12.91 -0.74
CA TYR A 86 -12.36 12.63 -0.26
C TYR A 86 -13.39 12.57 -1.39
N SER A 87 -12.95 12.65 -2.65
CA SER A 87 -13.83 12.59 -3.80
C SER A 87 -14.29 11.17 -4.11
N ASP A 88 -15.38 11.04 -4.87
CA ASP A 88 -15.84 9.73 -5.36
C ASP A 88 -14.81 9.10 -6.29
N GLN A 89 -14.08 9.92 -7.04
CA GLN A 89 -13.03 9.44 -7.94
C GLN A 89 -11.90 8.78 -7.16
N ALA A 90 -11.48 9.38 -6.05
CA ALA A 90 -10.44 8.81 -5.20
C ALA A 90 -10.87 7.43 -4.69
N SER A 91 -12.11 7.29 -4.25
CA SER A 91 -12.65 6.01 -3.78
C SER A 91 -12.65 4.95 -4.88
N LYS A 92 -12.98 5.35 -6.11
CA LYS A 92 -12.98 4.43 -7.25
C LYS A 92 -11.58 3.94 -7.59
N HIS A 93 -10.60 4.85 -7.59
CA HIS A 93 -9.22 4.50 -7.89
C HIS A 93 -8.67 3.55 -6.83
N LEU A 94 -8.97 3.80 -5.57
CA LEU A 94 -8.53 2.95 -4.47
C LEU A 94 -9.16 1.57 -4.57
N ARG A 95 -10.45 1.50 -4.90
CA ARG A 95 -11.16 0.23 -5.07
C ARG A 95 -10.57 -0.59 -6.21
N SER A 96 -10.26 0.07 -7.33
CA SER A 96 -9.63 -0.62 -8.47
C SER A 96 -8.28 -1.20 -8.09
N ALA A 97 -7.51 -0.48 -7.27
CA ALA A 97 -6.21 -0.97 -6.80
C ALA A 97 -6.38 -2.18 -5.88
N VAL A 98 -7.35 -2.14 -4.97
CA VAL A 98 -7.61 -3.24 -4.05
C VAL A 98 -7.98 -4.52 -4.80
N GLU A 99 -8.66 -4.38 -5.93
CA GLU A 99 -9.04 -5.54 -6.75
C GLU A 99 -7.83 -6.27 -7.36
N LEU A 100 -6.65 -5.64 -7.37
CA LEU A 100 -5.43 -6.27 -7.86
C LEU A 100 -4.83 -7.26 -6.86
N LEU A 101 -5.23 -7.20 -5.59
CA LEU A 101 -4.78 -8.15 -4.58
C LEU A 101 -5.22 -9.56 -4.97
N LYS A 102 -4.46 -10.56 -4.50
CA LYS A 102 -4.82 -11.95 -4.75
C LYS A 102 -6.19 -12.27 -4.16
N PRO A 103 -6.96 -13.18 -4.79
CA PRO A 103 -8.25 -13.60 -4.23
C PRO A 103 -8.12 -14.09 -2.79
N GLY A 104 -9.08 -13.72 -1.96
CA GLY A 104 -9.08 -14.13 -0.55
C GLY A 104 -8.34 -13.19 0.39
N SER A 105 -7.73 -12.11 -0.14
CA SER A 105 -7.08 -11.11 0.70
C SER A 105 -8.08 -10.42 1.61
N GLY A 106 -7.70 -10.20 2.87
CA GLY A 106 -8.55 -9.49 3.83
C GLY A 106 -8.10 -8.04 3.99
N VAL A 107 -8.82 -7.10 3.39
CA VAL A 107 -8.51 -5.67 3.51
C VAL A 107 -9.07 -5.14 4.82
N ILE A 108 -8.18 -4.72 5.72
CA ILE A 108 -8.55 -4.24 7.05
C ILE A 108 -8.61 -2.73 7.16
N GLY A 109 -8.12 -2.01 6.16
CA GLY A 109 -8.15 -0.55 6.18
C GLY A 109 -7.61 0.06 4.92
N THR A 110 -8.04 1.29 4.63
CA THR A 110 -7.56 2.08 3.49
C THR A 110 -7.34 3.51 3.93
N TYR A 111 -6.37 4.17 3.30
CA TYR A 111 -6.04 5.57 3.58
C TYR A 111 -5.62 6.25 2.30
N VAL A 112 -6.12 7.46 2.06
CA VAL A 112 -5.79 8.25 0.88
C VAL A 112 -5.41 9.66 1.34
N ALA A 113 -4.34 10.19 0.74
CA ALA A 113 -3.84 11.52 1.07
C ALA A 113 -3.47 12.30 -0.20
N TRP A 114 -3.30 13.61 -0.04
CA TRP A 114 -2.82 14.46 -1.13
C TRP A 114 -1.36 14.14 -1.45
N THR A 115 -1.04 14.15 -2.74
CA THR A 115 0.35 14.19 -3.20
C THR A 115 0.79 15.65 -3.22
N ASP A 116 1.84 15.99 -2.54
CA ASP A 116 2.39 17.35 -2.55
C ASP A 116 3.31 17.56 -3.74
#